data_ad89135d1455c40ce350b2f814592f21
#
_entry.id   ad89135d1455c40ce350b2f814592f21
#
_cell.length_a   1.000
_cell.length_b   1.000
_cell.length_c   1.000
_cell.angle_alpha   90.00
_cell.angle_beta   90.00
_cell.angle_gamma   90.00
#
_symmetry.space_group_name_H-M   'P 1'
#
loop_
_entity.id
_entity.type
_entity.pdbx_description
1 polymer ?
#
loop_
_entity_poly.entity_id
_entity_poly.type
_entity_poly.pdbx_seq_one_letter_code
_entity_poly.pdbx_strand_id
1 'polypeptide(L)'
;MQSKGQTAAKVIGVILVLALLAGIVAVIYRFTNGFNEDFKTFYVEYGGEQILTADSKLHLVEGNTHRFDVKYTFDTGNSEPKDYNVKVIPNAERDFDFTVDGERYLYSKEDDLTAAFGLNKQDTYFELVLPEDFTLQYALQSCYPSKEVIVPEEAEQGNPYPYTLVISSYNESVVYRINLSVGAEVTGVTLDPEHIVFTGSQE
;
A
#
# COMPACT_ATOMS: atom_id res chain seq x y z
N MET A 1 61.24 -5.40 -34.35
CA MET A 1 60.31 -6.57 -34.41
C MET A 1 59.85 -6.89 -33.01
N GLN A 2 58.60 -6.60 -32.68
CA GLN A 2 58.03 -7.10 -31.40
C GLN A 2 57.89 -8.60 -31.49
N SER A 3 58.37 -9.34 -30.47
CA SER A 3 58.33 -10.80 -30.47
C SER A 3 56.85 -11.26 -30.37
N LYS A 4 56.46 -12.28 -31.10
CA LYS A 4 55.10 -12.88 -31.07
C LYS A 4 54.62 -13.17 -29.65
N GLY A 5 55.52 -13.44 -28.70
CA GLY A 5 55.22 -13.65 -27.29
C GLY A 5 54.72 -12.41 -26.53
N GLN A 6 55.25 -11.20 -26.85
CA GLN A 6 54.82 -9.98 -26.22
C GLN A 6 53.41 -9.55 -26.66
N THR A 7 53.04 -9.83 -27.89
CA THR A 7 51.69 -9.57 -28.40
C THR A 7 50.68 -10.51 -27.77
N ALA A 8 51.00 -11.81 -27.64
CA ALA A 8 50.15 -12.76 -26.97
C ALA A 8 49.90 -12.42 -25.49
N ALA A 9 50.97 -12.04 -24.78
CA ALA A 9 50.83 -11.60 -23.36
C ALA A 9 49.96 -10.37 -23.19
N LYS A 10 50.03 -9.39 -24.09
CA LYS A 10 49.16 -8.19 -24.07
C LYS A 10 47.70 -8.55 -24.34
N VAL A 11 47.44 -9.43 -25.30
CA VAL A 11 46.07 -9.92 -25.61
C VAL A 11 45.48 -10.69 -24.44
N ILE A 12 46.25 -11.58 -23.83
CA ILE A 12 45.78 -12.31 -22.61
C ILE A 12 45.50 -11.32 -21.48
N GLY A 13 46.34 -10.33 -21.25
CA GLY A 13 46.14 -9.28 -20.25
C GLY A 13 44.84 -8.51 -20.45
N VAL A 14 44.56 -8.12 -21.70
CA VAL A 14 43.31 -7.41 -22.02
C VAL A 14 42.09 -8.31 -21.79
N ILE A 15 42.15 -9.58 -22.16
CA ILE A 15 41.03 -10.52 -21.93
C ILE A 15 40.78 -10.71 -20.44
N LEU A 16 41.81 -10.82 -19.63
CA LEU A 16 41.66 -10.97 -18.16
C LEU A 16 41.04 -9.72 -17.53
N VAL A 17 41.47 -8.51 -17.98
CA VAL A 17 40.87 -7.26 -17.48
C VAL A 17 39.40 -7.15 -17.88
N LEU A 18 39.05 -7.51 -19.12
CA LEU A 18 37.65 -7.50 -19.56
C LEU A 18 36.80 -8.54 -18.80
N ALA A 19 37.32 -9.73 -18.53
CA ALA A 19 36.65 -10.75 -17.75
C ALA A 19 36.42 -10.28 -16.29
N LEU A 20 37.41 -9.60 -15.71
CA LEU A 20 37.31 -9.06 -14.34
C LEU A 20 36.27 -7.92 -14.28
N LEU A 21 36.27 -7.02 -15.26
CA LEU A 21 35.27 -5.95 -15.36
C LEU A 21 33.87 -6.53 -15.56
N ALA A 22 33.70 -7.52 -16.43
CA ALA A 22 32.41 -8.22 -16.61
C ALA A 22 31.95 -8.90 -15.32
N GLY A 23 32.87 -9.50 -14.57
CA GLY A 23 32.59 -10.09 -13.25
C GLY A 23 32.14 -9.03 -12.24
N ILE A 24 32.81 -7.88 -12.16
CA ILE A 24 32.42 -6.78 -11.28
C ILE A 24 31.04 -6.23 -11.66
N VAL A 25 30.79 -6.03 -12.96
CA VAL A 25 29.47 -5.56 -13.43
C VAL A 25 28.38 -6.57 -13.10
N ALA A 26 28.64 -7.88 -13.28
CA ALA A 26 27.69 -8.94 -12.92
C ALA A 26 27.42 -8.98 -11.41
N VAL A 27 28.46 -8.79 -10.59
CA VAL A 27 28.31 -8.69 -9.13
C VAL A 27 27.51 -7.46 -8.73
N ILE A 28 27.85 -6.29 -9.27
CA ILE A 28 27.10 -5.04 -9.00
C ILE A 28 25.64 -5.20 -9.46
N TYR A 29 25.41 -5.73 -10.65
CA TYR A 29 24.06 -5.97 -11.17
C TYR A 29 23.29 -6.91 -10.26
N ARG A 30 23.94 -7.98 -9.78
CA ARG A 30 23.32 -8.93 -8.85
C ARG A 30 23.06 -8.33 -7.47
N PHE A 31 23.93 -7.44 -6.98
CA PHE A 31 23.72 -6.72 -5.72
C PHE A 31 22.66 -5.61 -5.82
N THR A 32 22.52 -4.97 -7.00
CA THR A 32 21.54 -3.90 -7.18
C THR A 32 20.17 -4.42 -7.64
N ASN A 33 20.12 -5.51 -8.43
CA ASN A 33 18.87 -6.01 -9.03
C ASN A 33 18.58 -7.49 -8.72
N GLY A 34 19.56 -8.27 -8.31
CA GLY A 34 19.45 -9.73 -8.27
C GLY A 34 19.04 -10.32 -6.93
N PHE A 35 18.93 -9.50 -5.88
CA PHE A 35 18.32 -9.91 -4.61
C PHE A 35 16.84 -9.50 -4.53
N ASN A 36 16.32 -8.87 -5.56
CA ASN A 36 14.90 -8.65 -5.73
C ASN A 36 14.26 -9.91 -6.33
N GLU A 37 14.35 -11.02 -5.60
CA GLU A 37 13.50 -12.17 -5.91
C GLU A 37 12.07 -11.75 -5.64
N ASP A 38 11.28 -11.84 -6.69
CA ASP A 38 9.86 -11.55 -6.61
C ASP A 38 9.17 -12.63 -5.79
N PHE A 39 8.08 -12.28 -5.13
CA PHE A 39 7.24 -13.29 -4.51
C PHE A 39 6.65 -14.20 -5.60
N LYS A 40 6.74 -15.49 -5.41
CA LYS A 40 6.03 -16.45 -6.26
C LYS A 40 4.54 -16.35 -6.07
N THR A 41 4.13 -16.20 -4.79
CA THR A 41 2.76 -15.89 -4.42
C THR A 41 2.78 -14.80 -3.37
N PHE A 42 1.88 -13.86 -3.49
CA PHE A 42 1.65 -12.81 -2.51
C PHE A 42 0.15 -12.53 -2.47
N TYR A 43 -0.48 -12.72 -1.33
CA TYR A 43 -1.88 -12.40 -1.13
C TYR A 43 -2.14 -12.01 0.32
N VAL A 44 -3.26 -11.36 0.55
CA VAL A 44 -3.64 -10.82 1.85
C VAL A 44 -4.96 -11.44 2.28
N GLU A 45 -5.05 -11.81 3.56
CA GLU A 45 -6.26 -12.32 4.19
C GLU A 45 -6.75 -11.34 5.25
N TYR A 46 -8.05 -11.16 5.33
CA TYR A 46 -8.73 -10.40 6.37
C TYR A 46 -9.96 -11.17 6.85
N GLY A 47 -10.10 -11.34 8.18
CA GLY A 47 -11.17 -12.14 8.75
C GLY A 47 -11.16 -13.62 8.34
N GLY A 48 -10.00 -14.13 7.88
CA GLY A 48 -9.84 -15.50 7.38
C GLY A 48 -10.22 -15.71 5.92
N GLU A 49 -10.58 -14.65 5.22
CA GLU A 49 -10.88 -14.65 3.78
C GLU A 49 -9.80 -13.94 2.98
N GLN A 50 -9.46 -14.50 1.83
CA GLN A 50 -8.52 -13.84 0.91
C GLN A 50 -9.16 -12.59 0.31
N ILE A 51 -8.48 -11.47 0.45
CA ILE A 51 -8.88 -10.22 -0.19
C ILE A 51 -8.55 -10.33 -1.68
N LEU A 52 -9.60 -10.37 -2.49
CA LEU A 52 -9.48 -10.35 -3.94
C LEU A 52 -9.22 -8.92 -4.41
N THR A 53 -8.40 -8.80 -5.44
CA THR A 53 -7.87 -7.55 -5.98
C THR A 53 -8.92 -6.58 -6.52
N ALA A 54 -8.47 -5.38 -6.76
CA ALA A 54 -8.98 -4.25 -7.57
C ALA A 54 -10.30 -3.61 -7.12
N ASP A 55 -11.33 -4.34 -6.71
CA ASP A 55 -12.63 -3.76 -6.34
C ASP A 55 -13.10 -4.18 -4.94
N SER A 56 -12.19 -4.74 -4.15
CA SER A 56 -12.50 -5.10 -2.76
C SER A 56 -12.86 -3.86 -1.96
N LYS A 57 -13.95 -3.98 -1.21
CA LYS A 57 -14.48 -2.94 -0.33
C LYS A 57 -14.52 -3.49 1.08
N LEU A 58 -13.91 -2.78 2.01
CA LEU A 58 -13.91 -3.15 3.41
C LEU A 58 -14.47 -2.01 4.25
N HIS A 59 -15.28 -2.37 5.20
CA HIS A 59 -15.70 -1.48 6.28
C HIS A 59 -14.90 -1.84 7.53
N LEU A 60 -14.15 -0.89 8.06
CA LEU A 60 -13.40 -1.02 9.29
C LEU A 60 -14.17 -0.33 10.41
N VAL A 61 -14.33 -1.04 11.51
CA VAL A 61 -15.04 -0.52 12.69
C VAL A 61 -14.07 0.35 13.50
N GLU A 62 -14.45 1.60 13.75
CA GLU A 62 -13.68 2.49 14.61
C GLU A 62 -13.55 1.96 16.03
N GLY A 63 -12.53 2.38 16.77
CA GLY A 63 -12.22 1.88 18.10
C GLY A 63 -11.61 0.47 18.14
N ASN A 64 -11.47 -0.19 16.99
CA ASN A 64 -10.99 -1.56 16.89
C ASN A 64 -9.60 -1.69 16.23
N THR A 65 -8.99 -2.85 16.48
CA THR A 65 -7.77 -3.28 15.78
C THR A 65 -8.15 -4.25 14.67
N HIS A 66 -7.74 -3.94 13.45
CA HIS A 66 -8.00 -4.74 12.25
C HIS A 66 -6.72 -5.41 11.79
N ARG A 67 -6.67 -6.73 11.86
CA ARG A 67 -5.51 -7.51 11.46
C ARG A 67 -5.66 -8.06 10.06
N PHE A 68 -4.59 -7.89 9.28
CA PHE A 68 -4.44 -8.41 7.93
C PHE A 68 -3.24 -9.37 7.89
N ASP A 69 -3.46 -10.61 7.53
CA ASP A 69 -2.40 -11.59 7.39
C ASP A 69 -1.84 -11.56 5.97
N VAL A 70 -0.52 -11.45 5.85
CA VAL A 70 0.18 -11.42 4.56
C VAL A 70 0.81 -12.77 4.32
N LYS A 71 0.42 -13.41 3.24
CA LYS A 71 0.89 -14.74 2.84
C LYS A 71 1.74 -14.61 1.59
N TYR A 72 2.93 -15.15 1.64
CA TYR A 72 3.84 -15.15 0.49
C TYR A 72 4.72 -16.38 0.45
N THR A 73 5.16 -16.75 -0.75
CA THR A 73 6.18 -17.77 -0.98
C THR A 73 7.22 -17.23 -1.96
N PHE A 74 8.44 -17.73 -1.88
CA PHE A 74 9.53 -17.43 -2.80
C PHE A 74 9.81 -18.62 -3.71
N ASP A 75 10.37 -18.37 -4.89
CA ASP A 75 10.73 -19.42 -5.85
C ASP A 75 11.95 -20.24 -5.39
N THR A 76 12.85 -19.65 -4.62
CA THR A 76 14.04 -20.32 -4.10
C THR A 76 13.94 -20.43 -2.59
N GLY A 77 14.02 -21.65 -2.09
CA GLY A 77 13.81 -22.00 -0.67
C GLY A 77 14.83 -21.46 0.33
N ASN A 78 15.64 -20.43 -0.02
CA ASN A 78 16.69 -19.87 0.81
C ASN A 78 16.67 -18.35 0.96
N SER A 79 15.67 -17.65 0.45
CA SER A 79 15.60 -16.21 0.61
C SER A 79 14.91 -15.85 1.92
N GLU A 80 15.52 -14.95 2.68
CA GLU A 80 14.84 -14.33 3.82
C GLU A 80 13.59 -13.58 3.35
N PRO A 81 12.52 -13.56 4.18
CA PRO A 81 11.30 -12.84 3.86
C PRO A 81 11.64 -11.40 3.49
N LYS A 82 11.28 -10.99 2.28
CA LYS A 82 11.41 -9.60 1.87
C LYS A 82 10.24 -8.82 2.41
N ASP A 83 10.53 -7.59 2.73
CA ASP A 83 9.55 -6.67 3.25
C ASP A 83 8.43 -6.43 2.22
N TYR A 84 7.27 -6.05 2.68
CA TYR A 84 6.14 -5.58 1.90
C TYR A 84 5.78 -4.16 2.34
N ASN A 85 5.08 -3.42 1.52
CA ASN A 85 4.68 -2.06 1.86
C ASN A 85 3.19 -1.99 2.14
N VAL A 86 2.82 -1.17 3.12
CA VAL A 86 1.44 -0.85 3.45
C VAL A 86 1.31 0.66 3.52
N LYS A 87 0.33 1.20 2.83
CA LYS A 87 0.03 2.61 2.80
C LYS A 87 -1.47 2.83 2.75
N VAL A 88 -1.97 3.83 3.46
CA VAL A 88 -3.35 4.31 3.29
C VAL A 88 -3.30 5.68 2.63
N ILE A 89 -4.04 5.83 1.56
CA ILE A 89 -4.10 7.05 0.76
C ILE A 89 -5.55 7.49 0.60
N PRO A 90 -5.79 8.76 0.27
CA PRO A 90 -7.13 9.24 -0.09
C PRO A 90 -7.72 8.47 -1.29
N ASN A 91 -9.00 8.19 -1.22
CA ASN A 91 -9.81 7.76 -2.35
C ASN A 91 -10.81 8.86 -2.71
N ALA A 92 -10.30 10.07 -2.90
CA ALA A 92 -11.12 11.21 -3.26
C ALA A 92 -11.50 11.16 -4.74
N GLU A 93 -12.78 11.26 -5.04
CA GLU A 93 -13.26 11.47 -6.42
C GLU A 93 -12.91 12.87 -6.92
N ARG A 94 -12.83 13.82 -6.00
CA ARG A 94 -12.47 15.21 -6.25
C ARG A 94 -11.42 15.67 -5.25
N ASP A 95 -10.49 16.46 -5.75
CA ASP A 95 -9.60 17.23 -4.88
C ASP A 95 -10.42 18.28 -4.14
N PHE A 96 -10.08 18.51 -2.88
CA PHE A 96 -10.66 19.59 -2.08
C PHE A 96 -9.57 20.32 -1.31
N ASP A 97 -9.87 21.54 -0.91
CA ASP A 97 -8.97 22.32 -0.10
C ASP A 97 -9.30 22.15 1.38
N PHE A 98 -8.27 22.07 2.18
CA PHE A 98 -8.33 22.17 3.63
C PHE A 98 -7.32 23.20 4.11
N THR A 99 -7.34 23.58 5.37
CA THR A 99 -6.37 24.53 5.91
C THR A 99 -5.53 23.92 7.01
N VAL A 100 -4.26 24.33 7.05
CA VAL A 100 -3.30 23.99 8.11
C VAL A 100 -2.69 25.30 8.62
N ASP A 101 -2.94 25.65 9.88
CA ASP A 101 -2.57 26.94 10.47
C ASP A 101 -3.06 28.15 9.64
N GLY A 102 -4.24 28.02 9.01
CA GLY A 102 -4.83 29.05 8.16
C GLY A 102 -4.27 29.10 6.73
N GLU A 103 -3.25 28.34 6.39
CA GLU A 103 -2.76 28.18 5.03
C GLU A 103 -3.57 27.12 4.29
N ARG A 104 -3.85 27.37 3.01
CA ARG A 104 -4.64 26.48 2.16
C ARG A 104 -3.77 25.36 1.59
N TYR A 105 -4.23 24.13 1.72
CA TYR A 105 -3.62 22.91 1.16
C TYR A 105 -4.64 22.16 0.31
N LEU A 106 -4.14 21.52 -0.73
CA LEU A 106 -4.94 20.66 -1.59
C LEU A 106 -4.86 19.22 -1.08
N TYR A 107 -6.00 18.60 -0.78
CA TYR A 107 -6.10 17.18 -0.49
C TYR A 107 -5.98 16.40 -1.80
N SER A 108 -4.97 15.58 -1.90
CA SER A 108 -4.65 14.84 -3.12
C SER A 108 -4.59 13.34 -2.88
N LYS A 109 -4.69 12.56 -3.97
CA LYS A 109 -4.56 11.09 -3.94
C LYS A 109 -3.16 10.60 -3.52
N GLU A 110 -2.19 11.49 -3.41
CA GLU A 110 -0.81 11.18 -3.06
C GLU A 110 -0.53 11.35 -1.57
N ASP A 111 -1.46 11.96 -0.82
CA ASP A 111 -1.29 12.18 0.61
C ASP A 111 -1.19 10.84 1.35
N ASP A 112 -0.30 10.78 2.34
CA ASP A 112 -0.08 9.59 3.14
C ASP A 112 -0.85 9.70 4.45
N LEU A 113 -1.94 8.96 4.57
CA LEU A 113 -2.78 8.91 5.77
C LEU A 113 -2.44 7.75 6.71
N THR A 114 -1.40 6.98 6.42
CA THR A 114 -1.06 5.73 7.13
C THR A 114 -0.91 5.94 8.64
N ALA A 115 -0.34 7.08 9.05
CA ALA A 115 -0.16 7.41 10.46
C ALA A 115 -1.50 7.49 11.23
N ALA A 116 -2.56 7.98 10.60
CA ALA A 116 -3.90 8.09 11.19
C ALA A 116 -4.52 6.72 11.48
N PHE A 117 -4.15 5.72 10.68
CA PHE A 117 -4.64 4.35 10.81
C PHE A 117 -3.84 3.51 11.81
N GLY A 118 -2.89 4.08 12.52
CA GLY A 118 -2.13 3.39 13.57
C GLY A 118 -1.46 2.11 13.08
N LEU A 119 -0.81 2.16 11.91
CA LEU A 119 -0.19 0.99 11.30
C LEU A 119 0.88 0.36 12.21
N ASN A 120 0.67 -0.90 12.56
CA ASN A 120 1.63 -1.78 13.21
C ASN A 120 1.96 -2.93 12.28
N LYS A 121 3.17 -2.93 11.68
CA LYS A 121 3.58 -3.89 10.65
C LYS A 121 4.57 -4.91 11.21
N GLN A 122 4.35 -6.18 10.88
CA GLN A 122 5.20 -7.33 11.17
C GLN A 122 5.52 -8.08 9.87
N ASP A 123 6.36 -9.12 9.93
CA ASP A 123 6.80 -9.86 8.74
C ASP A 123 5.65 -10.55 7.99
N THR A 124 4.66 -11.07 8.71
CA THR A 124 3.57 -11.91 8.15
C THR A 124 2.18 -11.34 8.36
N TYR A 125 2.06 -10.19 8.98
CA TYR A 125 0.80 -9.49 9.17
C TYR A 125 1.03 -8.01 9.45
N PHE A 126 -0.02 -7.24 9.30
CA PHE A 126 -0.08 -5.88 9.83
C PHE A 126 -1.43 -5.63 10.49
N GLU A 127 -1.45 -4.64 11.33
CA GLU A 127 -2.65 -4.20 12.03
C GLU A 127 -2.88 -2.71 11.76
N LEU A 128 -4.15 -2.36 11.58
CA LEU A 128 -4.62 -0.98 11.61
C LEU A 128 -5.37 -0.78 12.92
N VAL A 129 -4.90 0.16 13.73
CA VAL A 129 -5.47 0.48 15.05
C VAL A 129 -6.25 1.78 14.93
N LEU A 130 -7.56 1.68 14.89
CA LEU A 130 -8.43 2.83 14.70
C LEU A 130 -8.88 3.40 16.04
N PRO A 131 -8.83 4.72 16.25
CA PRO A 131 -9.45 5.35 17.41
C PRO A 131 -10.97 5.31 17.31
N GLU A 132 -11.63 5.54 18.45
CA GLU A 132 -13.04 5.91 18.48
C GLU A 132 -13.24 7.27 17.78
N ASP A 133 -14.39 7.47 17.15
CA ASP A 133 -14.72 8.72 16.42
C ASP A 133 -13.73 9.05 15.29
N PHE A 134 -13.35 8.05 14.48
CA PHE A 134 -12.47 8.25 13.34
C PHE A 134 -13.16 9.08 12.25
N THR A 135 -12.57 10.22 11.91
CA THR A 135 -13.07 11.14 10.88
C THR A 135 -11.96 11.54 9.91
N LEU A 136 -12.31 12.13 8.77
CA LEU A 136 -11.33 12.72 7.86
C LEU A 136 -10.55 13.87 8.53
N GLN A 137 -11.22 14.65 9.37
CA GLN A 137 -10.59 15.68 10.21
C GLN A 137 -9.49 15.05 11.07
N TYR A 138 -9.78 13.93 11.76
CA TYR A 138 -8.80 13.20 12.56
C TYR A 138 -7.63 12.68 11.70
N ALA A 139 -7.95 12.09 10.53
CA ALA A 139 -6.94 11.54 9.64
C ALA A 139 -5.95 12.61 9.17
N LEU A 140 -6.44 13.77 8.74
CA LEU A 140 -5.60 14.89 8.31
C LEU A 140 -4.87 15.54 9.48
N GLN A 141 -5.51 15.68 10.64
CA GLN A 141 -4.86 16.20 11.86
C GLN A 141 -3.66 15.34 12.26
N SER A 142 -3.73 14.02 12.07
CA SER A 142 -2.64 13.08 12.36
C SER A 142 -1.42 13.28 11.44
N CYS A 143 -1.63 13.79 10.24
CA CYS A 143 -0.54 14.16 9.33
C CYS A 143 0.18 15.46 9.75
N TYR A 144 -0.49 16.29 10.54
CA TYR A 144 0.02 17.59 11.02
C TYR A 144 -0.15 17.75 12.54
N PRO A 145 0.52 16.93 13.37
CA PRO A 145 0.20 16.77 14.80
C PRO A 145 0.37 18.03 15.66
N SER A 146 1.14 19.03 15.18
CA SER A 146 1.41 20.26 15.92
C SER A 146 0.74 21.50 15.32
N LYS A 147 -0.17 21.30 14.37
CA LYS A 147 -0.82 22.38 13.61
C LYS A 147 -2.34 22.26 13.72
N GLU A 148 -3.02 23.36 13.53
CA GLU A 148 -4.47 23.37 13.44
C GLU A 148 -4.90 22.98 12.02
N VAL A 149 -5.63 21.88 11.88
CA VAL A 149 -6.18 21.42 10.61
C VAL A 149 -7.69 21.66 10.61
N ILE A 150 -8.22 22.26 9.55
CA ILE A 150 -9.66 22.45 9.35
C ILE A 150 -10.06 21.85 8.01
N VAL A 151 -10.94 20.88 8.06
CA VAL A 151 -11.50 20.16 6.90
C VAL A 151 -12.92 20.70 6.66
N PRO A 152 -13.29 21.08 5.43
CA PRO A 152 -14.65 21.49 5.12
C PRO A 152 -15.64 20.32 5.31
N GLU A 153 -16.83 20.61 5.83
CA GLU A 153 -17.88 19.57 6.03
C GLU A 153 -18.25 18.86 4.72
N GLU A 154 -18.15 19.55 3.58
CA GLU A 154 -18.46 18.99 2.27
C GLU A 154 -17.44 17.93 1.83
N ALA A 155 -16.25 17.92 2.41
CA ALA A 155 -15.19 16.96 2.07
C ALA A 155 -15.54 15.53 2.48
N GLU A 156 -16.33 15.37 3.54
CA GLU A 156 -16.77 14.06 4.02
C GLU A 156 -18.03 13.54 3.29
N GLN A 157 -18.66 14.37 2.48
CA GLN A 157 -19.91 14.01 1.82
C GLN A 157 -19.68 13.33 0.47
N GLY A 158 -20.37 12.22 0.26
CA GLY A 158 -20.59 11.61 -1.06
C GLY A 158 -19.70 10.44 -1.43
N ASN A 159 -18.59 10.18 -0.74
CA ASN A 159 -17.79 8.99 -1.00
C ASN A 159 -17.96 7.95 0.12
N PRO A 160 -18.63 6.82 -0.14
CA PRO A 160 -18.81 5.78 0.87
C PRO A 160 -17.49 5.06 1.24
N TYR A 161 -16.44 5.23 0.44
CA TYR A 161 -15.11 4.64 0.66
C TYR A 161 -14.02 5.72 0.49
N PRO A 162 -13.86 6.59 1.47
CA PRO A 162 -12.97 7.76 1.34
C PRO A 162 -11.49 7.43 1.35
N TYR A 163 -11.10 6.19 1.63
CA TYR A 163 -9.72 5.77 1.72
C TYR A 163 -9.42 4.57 0.83
N THR A 164 -8.15 4.42 0.47
CA THR A 164 -7.63 3.23 -0.21
C THR A 164 -6.46 2.67 0.57
N LEU A 165 -6.56 1.43 1.01
CA LEU A 165 -5.46 0.66 1.54
C LEU A 165 -4.66 0.07 0.37
N VAL A 166 -3.40 0.42 0.30
CA VAL A 166 -2.46 -0.07 -0.71
C VAL A 166 -1.48 -1.01 -0.02
N ILE A 167 -1.44 -2.25 -0.48
CA ILE A 167 -0.51 -3.27 0.01
C ILE A 167 0.28 -3.75 -1.19
N SER A 168 1.60 -3.67 -1.14
CA SER A 168 2.43 -4.08 -2.27
C SER A 168 3.59 -4.96 -1.84
N SER A 169 4.02 -5.82 -2.75
CA SER A 169 5.31 -6.50 -2.65
C SER A 169 6.45 -5.48 -2.67
N TYR A 170 7.63 -5.87 -2.18
CA TYR A 170 8.79 -4.99 -2.08
C TYR A 170 9.13 -4.24 -3.37
N ASN A 171 9.03 -4.90 -4.51
CA ASN A 171 9.31 -4.33 -5.83
C ASN A 171 8.07 -3.84 -6.58
N GLU A 172 6.92 -3.80 -5.88
CA GLU A 172 5.62 -3.37 -6.44
C GLU A 172 5.13 -4.20 -7.64
N SER A 173 5.66 -5.41 -7.85
CA SER A 173 5.18 -6.31 -8.90
C SER A 173 3.76 -6.81 -8.63
N VAL A 174 3.38 -6.89 -7.35
CA VAL A 174 2.02 -7.16 -6.91
C VAL A 174 1.53 -6.00 -6.05
N VAL A 175 0.41 -5.42 -6.41
CA VAL A 175 -0.20 -4.30 -5.68
C VAL A 175 -1.70 -4.59 -5.49
N TYR A 176 -2.12 -4.60 -4.23
CA TYR A 176 -3.53 -4.65 -3.83
C TYR A 176 -4.01 -3.24 -3.50
N ARG A 177 -5.16 -2.87 -4.03
CA ARG A 177 -5.85 -1.62 -3.70
C ARG A 177 -7.24 -1.97 -3.20
N ILE A 178 -7.52 -1.63 -1.96
CA ILE A 178 -8.74 -1.98 -1.26
C ILE A 178 -9.42 -0.69 -0.83
N ASN A 179 -10.65 -0.49 -1.27
CA ASN A 179 -11.42 0.67 -0.88
C ASN A 179 -11.90 0.51 0.56
N LEU A 180 -11.56 1.46 1.42
CA LEU A 180 -11.90 1.45 2.84
C LEU A 180 -12.95 2.49 3.18
N SER A 181 -13.89 2.09 4.02
CA SER A 181 -14.68 2.98 4.86
C SER A 181 -14.36 2.72 6.33
N VAL A 182 -14.49 3.74 7.16
CA VAL A 182 -14.34 3.65 8.61
C VAL A 182 -15.59 4.24 9.25
N GLY A 183 -16.08 3.61 10.29
CA GLY A 183 -17.23 4.10 11.04
C GLY A 183 -17.69 3.12 12.12
N ALA A 184 -18.81 3.42 12.73
CA ALA A 184 -19.39 2.61 13.78
C ALA A 184 -19.80 1.21 13.29
N GLU A 185 -19.84 0.26 14.20
CA GLU A 185 -20.36 -1.07 13.92
C GLU A 185 -21.85 -1.02 13.54
N VAL A 186 -22.20 -1.63 12.40
CA VAL A 186 -23.61 -1.76 12.01
C VAL A 186 -24.21 -2.93 12.77
N THR A 187 -24.84 -2.66 13.90
CA THR A 187 -25.44 -3.67 14.79
C THR A 187 -26.84 -4.09 14.38
N GLY A 188 -27.46 -3.41 13.44
CA GLY A 188 -28.79 -3.75 12.93
C GLY A 188 -29.29 -2.80 11.86
N VAL A 189 -30.12 -3.32 10.97
CA VAL A 189 -30.87 -2.53 9.99
C VAL A 189 -32.35 -2.57 10.36
N THR A 190 -32.92 -1.41 10.71
CA THR A 190 -34.35 -1.28 10.91
C THR A 190 -34.99 -0.85 9.59
N LEU A 191 -35.83 -1.70 9.01
CA LEU A 191 -36.62 -1.32 7.84
C LEU A 191 -37.83 -0.51 8.31
N ASP A 192 -37.97 0.70 7.81
CA ASP A 192 -39.18 1.49 7.97
C ASP A 192 -40.24 1.01 6.97
N PRO A 193 -41.32 0.32 7.41
CA PRO A 193 -42.32 -0.21 6.49
C PRO A 193 -43.08 0.86 5.70
N GLU A 194 -43.06 2.10 6.12
CA GLU A 194 -43.75 3.21 5.42
C GLU A 194 -43.06 3.62 4.10
N HIS A 195 -41.77 3.22 3.93
CA HIS A 195 -40.97 3.57 2.77
C HIS A 195 -40.56 2.40 1.86
N ILE A 196 -41.16 1.22 2.07
CA ILE A 196 -40.92 0.07 1.19
C ILE A 196 -41.79 0.19 -0.05
N VAL A 197 -41.19 0.69 -1.14
CA VAL A 197 -41.84 0.70 -2.46
C VAL A 197 -41.44 -0.56 -3.21
N PHE A 198 -42.34 -1.50 -3.34
CA PHE A 198 -42.17 -2.63 -4.24
C PHE A 198 -42.54 -2.19 -5.65
N THR A 199 -41.57 -1.96 -6.51
CA THR A 199 -41.81 -1.85 -7.95
C THR A 199 -41.89 -3.25 -8.55
N GLY A 200 -43.08 -3.83 -8.55
CA GLY A 200 -43.35 -5.03 -9.31
C GLY A 200 -43.43 -4.69 -10.79
N SER A 201 -42.61 -5.30 -11.66
CA SER A 201 -42.86 -5.36 -13.08
C SER A 201 -44.08 -6.22 -13.29
N GLN A 202 -45.19 -5.65 -13.79
CA GLN A 202 -46.27 -6.44 -14.38
C GLN A 202 -45.81 -6.90 -15.74
N GLU A 203 -45.78 -8.22 -15.97
CA GLU A 203 -45.76 -8.83 -17.27
C GLU A 203 -47.08 -8.57 -18.01
#